data_f782e42c184b79a2e47ce13af5a5db65
#
_entry.id   f782e42c184b79a2e47ce13af5a5db65
#
_cell.length_a   1.000
_cell.length_b   1.000
_cell.length_c   1.000
_cell.angle_alpha   90.00
_cell.angle_beta   90.00
_cell.angle_gamma   90.00
#
_symmetry.space_group_name_H-M   'P 1'
#
loop_
_entity.id
_entity.type
_entity.pdbx_description
1 polymer ?
#
loop_
_entity_poly.entity_id
_entity_poly.type
_entity_poly.pdbx_seq_one_letter_code
_entity_poly.pdbx_strand_id
1 'polypeptide(L)'
;TSYSRYSLIKAIKDKTNASILAVGDDFQSIYRFNGCNLDMFTNFKKYFLYSKLFYINNTYRNSQEIIKVSGDFIMKNKLQIKKQLNSNKSLNKPIKIYRYKNIKEIDNLFSYIKEINILILGRNNKDIDILSNNFIKLEDKIVYTKDKRKNIQFMSVHKSKGLEEEATVILNLEDKLLGFPNKLENDLLINLLISYENNYLYDEERRLFYVALTRTKGNVYLFVPVKNPSIFVEEIIKDNYNLIEFLN
;
A
#
# COMPACT_ATOMS: atom_id res chain seq x y z
N THR A 1 9.49 10.27 -9.65
CA THR A 1 10.63 10.21 -10.58
C THR A 1 11.93 10.52 -9.85
N SER A 2 13.11 10.13 -10.40
CA SER A 2 14.42 10.49 -9.83
C SER A 2 14.95 11.78 -10.44
N TYR A 3 15.93 12.40 -9.76
CA TYR A 3 16.58 13.62 -10.27
C TYR A 3 17.25 13.39 -11.64
N SER A 4 17.90 12.22 -11.84
CA SER A 4 18.52 11.88 -13.12
C SER A 4 17.51 11.82 -14.26
N ARG A 5 16.33 11.21 -14.03
CA ARG A 5 15.26 11.18 -15.03
C ARG A 5 14.70 12.57 -15.31
N TYR A 6 14.54 13.40 -14.28
CA TYR A 6 14.14 14.79 -14.45
C TYR A 6 15.13 15.57 -15.30
N SER A 7 16.44 15.46 -15.03
CA SER A 7 17.50 16.16 -15.79
C SER A 7 17.47 15.78 -17.27
N LEU A 8 17.29 14.48 -17.57
CA LEU A 8 17.17 14.01 -18.96
C LEU A 8 15.92 14.59 -19.64
N ILE A 9 14.75 14.52 -18.98
CA ILE A 9 13.49 15.06 -19.53
C ILE A 9 13.61 16.56 -19.75
N LYS A 10 14.22 17.27 -18.81
CA LYS A 10 14.44 18.73 -18.93
C LYS A 10 15.35 19.06 -20.12
N ALA A 11 16.45 18.34 -20.28
CA ALA A 11 17.38 18.56 -21.41
C ALA A 11 16.71 18.31 -22.77
N ILE A 12 15.85 17.29 -22.87
CA ILE A 12 15.06 17.01 -24.09
C ILE A 12 14.09 18.17 -24.34
N LYS A 13 13.32 18.58 -23.32
CA LYS A 13 12.37 19.69 -23.42
C LYS A 13 13.04 20.98 -23.89
N ASP A 14 14.18 21.33 -23.29
CA ASP A 14 14.88 22.58 -23.57
C ASP A 14 15.44 22.59 -25.00
N LYS A 15 15.81 21.42 -25.57
CA LYS A 15 16.29 21.30 -26.95
C LYS A 15 15.17 21.27 -28.00
N THR A 16 14.01 20.71 -27.65
CA THR A 16 12.95 20.40 -28.64
C THR A 16 11.71 21.28 -28.51
N ASN A 17 11.63 22.11 -27.49
CA ASN A 17 10.41 22.84 -27.10
C ASN A 17 9.18 21.95 -26.88
N ALA A 18 9.41 20.66 -26.57
CA ALA A 18 8.34 19.70 -26.38
C ALA A 18 7.46 20.05 -25.17
N SER A 19 6.17 19.78 -25.30
CA SER A 19 5.24 19.81 -24.18
C SER A 19 5.39 18.54 -23.33
N ILE A 20 5.28 18.69 -22.02
CA ILE A 20 5.36 17.57 -21.08
C ILE A 20 3.98 17.33 -20.45
N LEU A 21 3.49 16.10 -20.55
CA LEU A 21 2.38 15.60 -19.75
C LEU A 21 2.93 14.62 -18.73
N ALA A 22 2.76 14.94 -17.44
CA ALA A 22 3.17 14.06 -16.33
C ALA A 22 1.94 13.60 -15.55
N VAL A 23 1.86 12.30 -15.30
CA VAL A 23 0.82 11.68 -14.48
C VAL A 23 1.47 10.97 -13.31
N GLY A 24 0.90 11.09 -12.11
CA GLY A 24 1.44 10.45 -10.92
C GLY A 24 0.49 10.52 -9.74
N ASP A 25 0.91 9.85 -8.66
CA ASP A 25 0.21 9.81 -7.39
C ASP A 25 1.24 9.80 -6.24
N ASP A 26 1.22 10.85 -5.42
CA ASP A 26 2.13 11.01 -4.28
C ASP A 26 1.84 9.99 -3.16
N PHE A 27 0.57 9.57 -2.97
CA PHE A 27 0.19 8.53 -2.01
C PHE A 27 0.82 7.17 -2.35
N GLN A 28 1.17 6.95 -3.64
CA GLN A 28 1.80 5.73 -4.12
C GLN A 28 3.30 5.89 -4.42
N SER A 29 3.96 6.88 -3.82
CA SER A 29 5.41 7.08 -3.96
C SER A 29 6.16 6.16 -2.98
N ILE A 30 6.45 4.93 -3.41
CA ILE A 30 7.01 3.83 -2.59
C ILE A 30 8.37 3.32 -3.12
N TYR A 31 9.06 4.06 -3.97
CA TYR A 31 10.34 3.66 -4.57
C TYR A 31 11.45 4.66 -4.23
N ARG A 32 11.50 5.13 -2.96
CA ARG A 32 12.57 6.02 -2.49
C ARG A 32 13.94 5.39 -2.67
N PHE A 33 14.07 4.08 -2.39
CA PHE A 33 15.30 3.33 -2.59
C PHE A 33 15.82 3.31 -4.04
N ASN A 34 14.96 3.61 -5.02
CA ASN A 34 15.32 3.79 -6.44
C ASN A 34 15.54 5.28 -6.79
N GLY A 35 15.81 6.13 -5.80
CA GLY A 35 16.05 7.56 -5.99
C GLY A 35 14.80 8.39 -6.33
N CYS A 36 13.59 7.85 -6.13
CA CYS A 36 12.38 8.62 -6.33
C CYS A 36 12.29 9.78 -5.33
N ASN A 37 12.12 10.99 -5.85
CA ASN A 37 12.00 12.22 -5.07
C ASN A 37 10.55 12.70 -5.09
N LEU A 38 9.93 12.77 -3.90
CA LEU A 38 8.56 13.23 -3.73
C LEU A 38 8.41 14.73 -4.00
N ASP A 39 9.43 15.53 -3.69
CA ASP A 39 9.43 17.00 -3.89
C ASP A 39 9.16 17.38 -5.36
N MET A 40 9.70 16.61 -6.30
CA MET A 40 9.45 16.86 -7.73
C MET A 40 7.97 16.69 -8.10
N PHE A 41 7.22 15.94 -7.33
CA PHE A 41 5.79 15.76 -7.53
C PHE A 41 4.97 16.79 -6.78
N THR A 42 5.24 16.99 -5.49
CA THR A 42 4.50 17.92 -4.63
C THR A 42 4.76 19.39 -5.00
N ASN A 43 5.96 19.71 -5.46
CA ASN A 43 6.38 21.02 -5.89
C ASN A 43 6.61 21.11 -7.41
N PHE A 44 5.77 20.45 -8.21
CA PHE A 44 5.93 20.33 -9.66
C PHE A 44 6.19 21.65 -10.38
N LYS A 45 5.53 22.75 -9.97
CA LYS A 45 5.71 24.10 -10.53
C LYS A 45 7.11 24.66 -10.32
N LYS A 46 7.83 24.24 -9.28
CA LYS A 46 9.23 24.63 -9.04
C LYS A 46 10.17 24.07 -10.12
N TYR A 47 9.87 22.87 -10.60
CA TYR A 47 10.67 22.16 -11.60
C TYR A 47 10.24 22.47 -13.03
N PHE A 48 8.94 22.67 -13.25
CA PHE A 48 8.36 22.97 -14.56
C PHE A 48 7.50 24.23 -14.45
N LEU A 49 8.13 25.38 -14.73
CA LEU A 49 7.46 26.69 -14.77
C LEU A 49 6.31 26.67 -15.78
N TYR A 50 5.26 27.43 -15.48
CA TYR A 50 4.04 27.54 -16.32
C TYR A 50 3.23 26.25 -16.47
N SER A 51 3.47 25.25 -15.60
CA SER A 51 2.67 24.02 -15.61
C SER A 51 1.25 24.23 -15.08
N LYS A 52 0.29 23.52 -15.69
CA LYS A 52 -1.09 23.40 -15.18
C LYS A 52 -1.25 22.08 -14.46
N LEU A 53 -1.90 22.10 -13.30
CA LEU A 53 -2.19 20.91 -12.51
C LEU A 53 -3.66 20.55 -12.65
N PHE A 54 -3.92 19.29 -12.92
CA PHE A 54 -5.26 18.71 -12.95
C PHE A 54 -5.34 17.58 -11.94
N TYR A 55 -6.48 17.45 -11.27
CA TYR A 55 -6.71 16.41 -10.26
C TYR A 55 -7.76 15.44 -10.76
N ILE A 56 -7.44 14.13 -10.70
CA ILE A 56 -8.40 13.06 -10.95
C ILE A 56 -8.89 12.60 -9.58
N ASN A 57 -10.12 12.96 -9.24
CA ASN A 57 -10.69 12.73 -7.93
C ASN A 57 -11.61 11.50 -7.88
N ASN A 58 -12.01 10.95 -9.01
CA ASN A 58 -12.88 9.78 -9.05
C ASN A 58 -12.06 8.49 -9.21
N THR A 59 -12.41 7.49 -8.42
CA THR A 59 -11.87 6.13 -8.56
C THR A 59 -13.01 5.12 -8.71
N TYR A 60 -12.76 4.08 -9.49
CA TYR A 60 -13.72 2.99 -9.77
C TYR A 60 -13.28 1.67 -9.14
N ARG A 61 -12.11 1.63 -8.54
CA ARG A 61 -11.53 0.44 -7.92
C ARG A 61 -12.10 0.21 -6.53
N ASN A 62 -11.82 1.12 -5.62
CA ASN A 62 -12.13 0.98 -4.20
C ASN A 62 -13.51 1.53 -3.87
N SER A 63 -14.14 0.99 -2.82
CA SER A 63 -15.33 1.58 -2.23
C SER A 63 -15.02 2.87 -1.46
N GLN A 64 -16.05 3.68 -1.21
CA GLN A 64 -15.91 4.95 -0.49
C GLN A 64 -15.34 4.75 0.93
N GLU A 65 -15.67 3.63 1.57
CA GLU A 65 -15.19 3.28 2.92
C GLU A 65 -13.68 2.99 2.91
N ILE A 66 -13.18 2.23 1.91
CA ILE A 66 -11.74 1.98 1.76
C ILE A 66 -11.00 3.30 1.47
N ILE A 67 -11.56 4.15 0.61
CA ILE A 67 -11.00 5.48 0.30
C ILE A 67 -10.90 6.30 1.58
N LYS A 68 -11.97 6.31 2.39
CA LYS A 68 -11.98 7.06 3.65
C LYS A 68 -10.90 6.55 4.60
N VAL A 69 -10.90 5.25 4.91
CA VAL A 69 -9.93 4.66 5.87
C VAL A 69 -8.49 4.86 5.40
N SER A 70 -8.19 4.54 4.13
CA SER A 70 -6.84 4.69 3.59
C SER A 70 -6.43 6.16 3.42
N GLY A 71 -7.38 7.04 3.10
CA GLY A 71 -7.18 8.48 2.99
C GLY A 71 -6.87 9.13 4.34
N ASP A 72 -7.70 8.88 5.36
CA ASP A 72 -7.47 9.37 6.73
C ASP A 72 -6.11 8.92 7.25
N PHE A 73 -5.74 7.66 6.98
CA PHE A 73 -4.46 7.09 7.37
C PHE A 73 -3.27 7.78 6.69
N ILE A 74 -3.28 7.93 5.35
CA ILE A 74 -2.14 8.49 4.61
C ILE A 74 -2.00 9.99 4.82
N MET A 75 -3.09 10.71 5.04
CA MET A 75 -3.08 12.16 5.25
C MET A 75 -2.42 12.60 6.57
N LYS A 76 -2.09 11.68 7.45
CA LYS A 76 -1.22 11.96 8.60
C LYS A 76 0.23 12.29 8.18
N ASN A 77 0.65 11.89 7.01
CA ASN A 77 1.88 12.39 6.39
C ASN A 77 1.69 13.85 5.96
N LYS A 78 2.37 14.77 6.63
CA LYS A 78 2.19 16.23 6.43
C LYS A 78 2.54 16.75 5.02
N LEU A 79 3.37 16.02 4.28
CA LEU A 79 3.84 16.44 2.95
C LEU A 79 3.00 15.88 1.80
N GLN A 80 1.92 15.17 2.08
CA GLN A 80 1.03 14.65 1.04
C GLN A 80 0.11 15.75 0.49
N ILE A 81 -0.19 15.68 -0.80
CA ILE A 81 -1.15 16.57 -1.44
C ILE A 81 -2.55 16.24 -0.91
N LYS A 82 -3.25 17.24 -0.39
CA LYS A 82 -4.65 17.04 0.02
C LYS A 82 -5.50 16.69 -1.19
N LYS A 83 -6.08 15.49 -1.16
CA LYS A 83 -6.96 14.97 -2.21
C LYS A 83 -8.28 14.54 -1.59
N GLN A 84 -9.35 14.84 -2.29
CA GLN A 84 -10.67 14.30 -1.97
C GLN A 84 -11.03 13.30 -3.05
N LEU A 85 -10.85 12.01 -2.75
CA LEU A 85 -11.21 10.93 -3.65
C LEU A 85 -12.66 10.52 -3.43
N ASN A 86 -13.37 10.24 -4.53
CA ASN A 86 -14.77 9.83 -4.53
C ASN A 86 -14.94 8.51 -5.28
N SER A 87 -15.88 7.70 -4.82
CA SER A 87 -16.31 6.49 -5.50
C SER A 87 -17.83 6.37 -5.43
N ASN A 88 -18.42 5.85 -6.50
CA ASN A 88 -19.84 5.47 -6.52
C ASN A 88 -20.09 4.09 -5.89
N LYS A 89 -19.03 3.39 -5.47
CA LYS A 89 -19.10 2.06 -4.86
C LYS A 89 -19.10 2.20 -3.35
N SER A 90 -20.05 1.56 -2.68
CA SER A 90 -20.13 1.46 -1.22
C SER A 90 -20.16 0.00 -0.78
N LEU A 91 -19.46 -0.34 0.29
CA LEU A 91 -19.39 -1.68 0.87
C LEU A 91 -19.53 -1.58 2.40
N ASN A 92 -20.29 -2.50 2.97
CA ASN A 92 -20.44 -2.54 4.42
C ASN A 92 -19.17 -3.11 5.06
N LYS A 93 -18.47 -2.29 5.86
CA LYS A 93 -17.28 -2.65 6.63
C LYS A 93 -16.27 -3.47 5.83
N PRO A 94 -15.71 -2.93 4.73
CA PRO A 94 -14.83 -3.68 3.85
C PRO A 94 -13.44 -3.95 4.43
N ILE A 95 -13.07 -3.31 5.53
CA ILE A 95 -11.84 -3.60 6.28
C ILE A 95 -12.19 -4.67 7.33
N LYS A 96 -11.61 -5.86 7.18
CA LYS A 96 -11.89 -7.01 8.04
C LYS A 96 -10.64 -7.40 8.80
N ILE A 97 -10.72 -7.48 10.12
CA ILE A 97 -9.59 -7.78 11.00
C ILE A 97 -9.78 -9.16 11.63
N TYR A 98 -8.81 -10.04 11.42
CA TYR A 98 -8.67 -11.30 12.12
C TYR A 98 -7.49 -11.21 13.09
N ARG A 99 -7.77 -11.33 14.40
CA ARG A 99 -6.72 -11.33 15.43
C ARG A 99 -6.31 -12.76 15.79
N TYR A 100 -5.06 -13.13 15.48
CA TYR A 100 -4.54 -14.44 15.74
C TYR A 100 -3.64 -14.50 16.97
N LYS A 101 -3.70 -15.63 17.69
CA LYS A 101 -2.75 -16.00 18.76
C LYS A 101 -1.62 -16.86 18.20
N ASN A 102 -1.93 -17.69 17.21
CA ASN A 102 -0.99 -18.55 16.52
C ASN A 102 -1.05 -18.30 15.01
N ILE A 103 0.12 -18.21 14.38
CA ILE A 103 0.25 -17.94 12.95
C ILE A 103 -0.47 -18.99 12.07
N LYS A 104 -0.61 -20.23 12.58
CA LYS A 104 -1.36 -21.30 11.89
C LYS A 104 -2.85 -21.01 11.74
N GLU A 105 -3.38 -20.02 12.46
CA GLU A 105 -4.78 -19.59 12.34
C GLU A 105 -5.08 -18.86 11.01
N ILE A 106 -4.10 -18.72 10.12
CA ILE A 106 -4.33 -18.22 8.76
C ILE A 106 -5.42 -19.00 8.02
N ASP A 107 -5.53 -20.31 8.26
CA ASP A 107 -6.59 -21.15 7.72
C ASP A 107 -7.99 -20.73 8.22
N ASN A 108 -8.08 -20.26 9.46
CA ASN A 108 -9.34 -19.79 10.02
C ASN A 108 -9.75 -18.47 9.36
N LEU A 109 -8.79 -17.55 9.13
CA LEU A 109 -9.06 -16.36 8.34
C LEU A 109 -9.64 -16.72 6.97
N PHE A 110 -9.04 -17.68 6.28
CA PHE A 110 -9.47 -18.08 4.94
C PHE A 110 -10.88 -18.70 4.90
N SER A 111 -11.43 -19.19 6.01
CA SER A 111 -12.83 -19.62 6.09
C SER A 111 -13.83 -18.47 6.02
N TYR A 112 -13.43 -17.27 6.36
CA TYR A 112 -14.28 -16.06 6.23
C TYR A 112 -14.24 -15.43 4.84
N ILE A 113 -13.20 -15.73 4.04
CA ILE A 113 -13.02 -15.13 2.71
C ILE A 113 -13.94 -15.85 1.71
N LYS A 114 -14.88 -15.12 1.13
CA LYS A 114 -15.82 -15.65 0.13
C LYS A 114 -15.33 -15.46 -1.30
N GLU A 115 -14.51 -14.45 -1.52
CA GLU A 115 -13.96 -14.09 -2.82
C GLU A 115 -13.08 -15.22 -3.39
N ILE A 116 -13.06 -15.34 -4.71
CA ILE A 116 -12.29 -16.37 -5.43
C ILE A 116 -10.89 -15.86 -5.75
N ASN A 117 -10.78 -14.65 -6.26
CA ASN A 117 -9.52 -14.04 -6.64
C ASN A 117 -8.93 -13.26 -5.46
N ILE A 118 -7.81 -13.74 -4.94
CA ILE A 118 -7.22 -13.23 -3.69
C ILE A 118 -5.76 -12.86 -3.92
N LEU A 119 -5.42 -11.63 -3.57
CA LEU A 119 -4.04 -11.16 -3.53
C LEU A 119 -3.55 -11.12 -2.09
N ILE A 120 -2.59 -11.99 -1.76
CA ILE A 120 -1.91 -11.97 -0.48
C ILE A 120 -0.70 -11.04 -0.57
N LEU A 121 -0.62 -10.09 0.33
CA LEU A 121 0.43 -9.08 0.39
C LEU A 121 1.29 -9.26 1.64
N GLY A 122 2.60 -9.40 1.44
CA GLY A 122 3.59 -9.30 2.49
C GLY A 122 4.35 -7.97 2.44
N ARG A 123 4.87 -7.51 3.59
CA ARG A 123 5.84 -6.40 3.58
C ARG A 123 7.13 -6.84 2.90
N ASN A 124 7.51 -8.11 3.09
CA ASN A 124 8.71 -8.74 2.53
C ASN A 124 8.34 -10.00 1.74
N ASN A 125 9.22 -10.43 0.83
CA ASN A 125 8.99 -11.67 0.08
C ASN A 125 8.95 -12.92 0.99
N LYS A 126 9.67 -12.90 2.14
CA LYS A 126 9.67 -13.99 3.13
C LYS A 126 8.36 -14.12 3.90
N ASP A 127 7.49 -13.13 3.86
CA ASP A 127 6.21 -13.18 4.56
C ASP A 127 5.28 -14.27 4.00
N ILE A 128 5.58 -14.81 2.83
CA ILE A 128 4.92 -16.01 2.29
C ILE A 128 5.05 -17.23 3.23
N ASP A 129 6.08 -17.28 4.08
CA ASP A 129 6.31 -18.37 5.01
C ASP A 129 5.36 -18.35 6.22
N ILE A 130 4.55 -17.30 6.34
CA ILE A 130 3.42 -17.20 7.28
C ILE A 130 2.29 -18.17 6.90
N LEU A 131 2.19 -18.52 5.61
CA LEU A 131 1.15 -19.43 5.13
C LEU A 131 1.36 -20.85 5.67
N SER A 132 0.26 -21.48 6.06
CA SER A 132 0.27 -22.87 6.55
C SER A 132 0.59 -23.88 5.44
N ASN A 133 0.84 -25.13 5.82
CA ASN A 133 1.08 -26.23 4.87
C ASN A 133 -0.12 -26.52 3.94
N ASN A 134 -1.29 -25.95 4.22
CA ASN A 134 -2.45 -26.04 3.33
C ASN A 134 -2.35 -25.14 2.09
N PHE A 135 -1.32 -24.28 2.03
CA PHE A 135 -1.03 -23.41 0.89
C PHE A 135 0.17 -23.98 0.14
N ILE A 136 -0.09 -24.64 -0.98
CA ILE A 136 0.96 -25.21 -1.84
C ILE A 136 1.43 -24.13 -2.81
N LYS A 137 2.72 -23.79 -2.72
CA LYS A 137 3.35 -22.80 -3.60
C LYS A 137 3.68 -23.46 -4.94
N LEU A 138 3.15 -22.94 -6.01
CA LEU A 138 3.56 -23.20 -7.39
C LEU A 138 4.28 -21.97 -7.92
N GLU A 139 4.91 -22.04 -9.11
CA GLU A 139 5.74 -20.93 -9.61
C GLU A 139 5.05 -19.57 -9.53
N ASP A 140 3.84 -19.44 -10.09
CA ASP A 140 3.11 -18.17 -10.13
C ASP A 140 1.81 -18.14 -9.31
N LYS A 141 1.46 -19.23 -8.65
CA LYS A 141 0.18 -19.40 -7.96
C LYS A 141 0.32 -20.13 -6.63
N ILE A 142 -0.66 -19.91 -5.78
CA ILE A 142 -0.81 -20.65 -4.53
C ILE A 142 -2.11 -21.45 -4.61
N VAL A 143 -2.02 -22.74 -4.38
CA VAL A 143 -3.19 -23.63 -4.26
C VAL A 143 -3.53 -23.81 -2.79
N TYR A 144 -4.72 -23.41 -2.41
CA TYR A 144 -5.25 -23.66 -1.08
C TYR A 144 -5.97 -25.01 -1.06
N THR A 145 -5.44 -25.99 -0.34
CA THR A 145 -5.90 -27.38 -0.39
C THR A 145 -7.32 -27.57 0.13
N LYS A 146 -7.77 -26.71 1.06
CA LYS A 146 -9.13 -26.76 1.64
C LYS A 146 -10.20 -26.16 0.72
N ASP A 147 -9.81 -25.28 -0.21
CA ASP A 147 -10.73 -24.76 -1.24
C ASP A 147 -9.94 -24.46 -2.53
N LYS A 148 -9.93 -25.44 -3.42
CA LYS A 148 -9.20 -25.37 -4.71
C LYS A 148 -9.80 -24.39 -5.72
N ARG A 149 -10.98 -23.83 -5.46
CA ARG A 149 -11.59 -22.81 -6.31
C ARG A 149 -10.91 -21.46 -6.19
N LYS A 150 -10.22 -21.23 -5.07
CA LYS A 150 -9.55 -19.96 -4.81
C LYS A 150 -8.32 -19.81 -5.71
N ASN A 151 -8.28 -18.69 -6.42
CA ASN A 151 -7.15 -18.24 -7.23
C ASN A 151 -6.33 -17.27 -6.40
N ILE A 152 -5.20 -17.74 -5.87
CA ILE A 152 -4.40 -17.01 -4.89
C ILE A 152 -3.05 -16.66 -5.50
N GLN A 153 -2.67 -15.40 -5.37
CA GLN A 153 -1.32 -14.91 -5.67
C GLN A 153 -0.70 -14.30 -4.43
N PHE A 154 0.61 -14.46 -4.26
CA PHE A 154 1.38 -13.77 -3.22
C PHE A 154 2.43 -12.87 -3.85
N MET A 155 2.57 -11.67 -3.29
CA MET A 155 3.69 -10.79 -3.62
C MET A 155 3.97 -9.78 -2.49
N SER A 156 5.14 -9.16 -2.55
CA SER A 156 5.40 -8.00 -1.67
C SER A 156 4.55 -6.80 -2.11
N VAL A 157 4.19 -5.93 -1.16
CA VAL A 157 3.40 -4.73 -1.46
C VAL A 157 4.04 -3.88 -2.55
N HIS A 158 5.38 -3.78 -2.59
CA HIS A 158 6.09 -3.05 -3.65
C HIS A 158 5.78 -3.58 -5.06
N LYS A 159 5.73 -4.91 -5.21
CA LYS A 159 5.43 -5.55 -6.50
C LYS A 159 3.95 -5.42 -6.88
N SER A 160 3.07 -5.24 -5.92
CA SER A 160 1.62 -5.13 -6.17
C SER A 160 1.17 -3.80 -6.75
N LYS A 161 2.07 -2.82 -6.85
CA LYS A 161 1.72 -1.51 -7.42
C LYS A 161 1.26 -1.67 -8.87
N GLY A 162 0.05 -1.17 -9.15
CA GLY A 162 -0.60 -1.31 -10.46
C GLY A 162 -1.54 -2.50 -10.58
N LEU A 163 -1.45 -3.48 -9.67
CA LEU A 163 -2.36 -4.63 -9.64
C LEU A 163 -3.58 -4.38 -8.75
N GLU A 164 -4.60 -5.21 -8.94
CA GLU A 164 -5.83 -5.19 -8.13
C GLU A 164 -6.54 -6.54 -8.23
N GLU A 165 -7.18 -6.96 -7.11
CA GLU A 165 -7.94 -8.20 -7.05
C GLU A 165 -9.28 -8.02 -6.32
N GLU A 166 -10.13 -9.07 -6.29
CA GLU A 166 -11.43 -9.04 -5.60
C GLU A 166 -11.24 -8.85 -4.10
N ALA A 167 -10.27 -9.56 -3.52
CA ALA A 167 -9.90 -9.41 -2.12
C ALA A 167 -8.39 -9.30 -1.95
N THR A 168 -7.98 -8.61 -0.89
CA THR A 168 -6.58 -8.50 -0.48
C THR A 168 -6.42 -9.01 0.94
N VAL A 169 -5.42 -9.84 1.19
CA VAL A 169 -5.01 -10.29 2.53
C VAL A 169 -3.64 -9.68 2.84
N ILE A 170 -3.52 -8.94 3.93
CA ILE A 170 -2.24 -8.32 4.32
C ILE A 170 -1.66 -9.08 5.52
N LEU A 171 -0.44 -9.56 5.35
CA LEU A 171 0.32 -10.35 6.34
C LEU A 171 1.37 -9.51 7.07
N ASN A 172 1.95 -10.12 8.13
CA ASN A 172 3.06 -9.55 8.91
C ASN A 172 2.74 -8.19 9.55
N LEU A 173 1.48 -8.01 9.98
CA LEU A 173 0.98 -6.80 10.64
C LEU A 173 1.36 -6.80 12.12
N GLU A 174 2.66 -6.88 12.39
CA GLU A 174 3.26 -6.97 13.71
C GLU A 174 4.24 -5.82 13.96
N ASP A 175 4.24 -5.30 15.17
CA ASP A 175 5.17 -4.25 15.61
C ASP A 175 6.53 -4.84 15.99
N LYS A 176 7.35 -5.16 14.99
CA LYS A 176 8.70 -5.71 15.10
C LYS A 176 9.65 -5.11 14.07
N LEU A 177 10.96 -5.41 14.19
CA LEU A 177 12.00 -4.82 13.33
C LEU A 177 11.70 -5.01 11.83
N LEU A 178 11.31 -6.21 11.40
CA LEU A 178 10.93 -6.54 10.01
C LEU A 178 9.42 -6.72 9.86
N GLY A 179 8.64 -6.02 10.65
CA GLY A 179 7.18 -6.02 10.58
C GLY A 179 6.63 -5.05 9.56
N PHE A 180 5.40 -4.64 9.78
CA PHE A 180 4.76 -3.59 9.01
C PHE A 180 4.15 -2.55 9.96
N PRO A 181 4.78 -1.38 10.18
CA PRO A 181 5.92 -0.82 9.44
C PRO A 181 7.23 -1.54 9.70
N ASN A 182 8.09 -1.53 8.68
CA ASN A 182 9.48 -1.95 8.82
C ASN A 182 10.25 -0.84 9.58
N LYS A 183 10.98 -1.24 10.64
CA LYS A 183 11.71 -0.33 11.51
C LYS A 183 13.21 -0.25 11.21
N LEU A 184 13.67 -0.95 10.16
CA LEU A 184 15.06 -0.80 9.72
C LEU A 184 15.28 0.64 9.24
N GLU A 185 16.24 1.29 9.85
CA GLU A 185 16.72 2.59 9.38
C GLU A 185 17.37 2.42 8.00
N ASN A 186 17.15 3.40 7.13
CA ASN A 186 17.87 3.46 5.87
C ASN A 186 19.36 3.63 6.12
N ASP A 187 20.20 3.00 5.30
CA ASP A 187 21.64 3.18 5.33
C ASP A 187 21.99 4.68 5.32
N LEU A 188 22.95 5.08 6.17
CA LEU A 188 23.43 6.46 6.26
C LEU A 188 23.82 7.03 4.90
N LEU A 189 24.42 6.21 4.01
CA LEU A 189 24.78 6.60 2.64
C LEU A 189 23.54 6.90 1.80
N ILE A 190 22.47 6.12 1.94
CA ILE A 190 21.18 6.39 1.25
C ILE A 190 20.59 7.70 1.77
N ASN A 191 20.62 7.95 3.07
CA ASN A 191 20.14 9.19 3.67
C ASN A 191 20.92 10.43 3.21
N LEU A 192 22.24 10.32 2.99
CA LEU A 192 23.08 11.40 2.46
C LEU A 192 22.79 11.71 0.97
N LEU A 193 22.47 10.69 0.17
CA LEU A 193 22.16 10.84 -1.24
C LEU A 193 20.74 11.32 -1.49
N ILE A 194 19.83 11.05 -0.55
CA ILE A 194 18.44 11.45 -0.62
C ILE A 194 18.26 12.57 0.39
N SER A 195 18.69 13.79 0.01
CA SER A 195 18.50 15.02 0.79
C SER A 195 17.01 15.37 0.94
N TYR A 196 16.32 14.65 1.82
CA TYR A 196 14.94 14.93 2.14
C TYR A 196 14.73 14.84 3.65
N GLU A 197 14.64 16.00 4.27
CA GLU A 197 14.22 16.16 5.67
C GLU A 197 12.74 15.80 5.84
N ASN A 198 12.39 14.53 5.65
CA ASN A 198 11.08 14.03 6.05
C ASN A 198 11.17 13.52 7.49
N ASN A 199 10.93 14.43 8.43
CA ASN A 199 10.91 14.16 9.86
C ASN A 199 9.61 13.46 10.32
N TYR A 200 8.84 12.85 9.42
CA TYR A 200 7.66 12.10 9.81
C TYR A 200 7.97 10.62 9.88
N LEU A 201 7.80 10.05 11.07
CA LEU A 201 8.10 8.65 11.34
C LEU A 201 7.33 7.72 10.40
N TYR A 202 8.04 6.85 9.69
CA TYR A 202 7.49 5.87 8.76
C TYR A 202 6.71 6.45 7.57
N ASP A 203 7.08 7.60 7.03
CA ASP A 203 6.36 8.25 5.93
C ASP A 203 6.24 7.38 4.66
N GLU A 204 7.31 6.67 4.28
CA GLU A 204 7.30 5.75 3.15
C GLU A 204 6.53 4.47 3.47
N GLU A 205 6.68 3.93 4.68
CA GLU A 205 5.93 2.77 5.16
C GLU A 205 4.42 3.06 5.19
N ARG A 206 4.00 4.29 5.52
CA ARG A 206 2.60 4.71 5.41
C ARG A 206 2.10 4.69 3.99
N ARG A 207 2.88 5.22 3.04
CA ARG A 207 2.51 5.12 1.61
C ARG A 207 2.44 3.68 1.15
N LEU A 208 3.35 2.83 1.62
CA LEU A 208 3.34 1.41 1.30
C LEU A 208 2.08 0.72 1.86
N PHE A 209 1.69 1.04 3.11
CA PHE A 209 0.47 0.49 3.70
C PHE A 209 -0.80 1.00 3.01
N TYR A 210 -0.83 2.28 2.63
CA TYR A 210 -1.88 2.82 1.77
C TYR A 210 -2.00 2.05 0.44
N VAL A 211 -0.86 1.76 -0.19
CA VAL A 211 -0.86 0.94 -1.42
C VAL A 211 -1.46 -0.44 -1.13
N ALA A 212 -1.08 -1.10 -0.03
CA ALA A 212 -1.63 -2.42 0.31
C ALA A 212 -3.16 -2.38 0.51
N LEU A 213 -3.68 -1.41 1.26
CA LEU A 213 -5.11 -1.23 1.51
C LEU A 213 -5.92 -0.99 0.22
N THR A 214 -5.31 -0.35 -0.78
CA THR A 214 -5.99 0.05 -2.02
C THR A 214 -5.82 -0.94 -3.17
N ARG A 215 -5.27 -2.15 -2.95
CA ARG A 215 -5.11 -3.18 -4.01
C ARG A 215 -6.35 -4.05 -4.22
N THR A 216 -7.46 -3.75 -3.60
CA THR A 216 -8.69 -4.53 -3.70
C THR A 216 -9.81 -3.82 -4.46
N LYS A 217 -10.67 -4.58 -5.10
CA LYS A 217 -11.99 -4.14 -5.60
C LYS A 217 -13.11 -4.38 -4.59
N GLY A 218 -12.87 -5.25 -3.60
CA GLY A 218 -13.82 -5.67 -2.57
C GLY A 218 -13.27 -5.45 -1.17
N ASN A 219 -13.04 -6.54 -0.44
CA ASN A 219 -12.64 -6.51 0.95
C ASN A 219 -11.12 -6.52 1.14
N VAL A 220 -10.67 -5.92 2.24
CA VAL A 220 -9.28 -6.03 2.75
C VAL A 220 -9.32 -6.82 4.03
N TYR A 221 -8.56 -7.90 4.09
CA TYR A 221 -8.41 -8.75 5.26
C TYR A 221 -7.05 -8.50 5.91
N LEU A 222 -7.07 -8.08 7.16
CA LEU A 222 -5.87 -7.81 7.96
C LEU A 222 -5.64 -8.98 8.92
N PHE A 223 -4.54 -9.70 8.72
CA PHE A 223 -4.11 -10.80 9.60
C PHE A 223 -3.17 -10.25 10.67
N VAL A 224 -3.69 -10.03 11.87
CA VAL A 224 -3.07 -9.22 12.92
C VAL A 224 -2.78 -10.08 14.16
N PRO A 225 -1.56 -10.09 14.71
CA PRO A 225 -1.30 -10.80 15.96
C PRO A 225 -1.99 -10.10 17.16
N VAL A 226 -2.43 -10.89 18.12
CA VAL A 226 -2.96 -10.37 19.41
C VAL A 226 -1.83 -9.69 20.20
N LYS A 227 -0.61 -10.27 20.15
CA LYS A 227 0.57 -9.70 20.80
C LYS A 227 1.32 -8.81 19.78
N ASN A 228 1.71 -7.62 20.23
CA ASN A 228 2.46 -6.65 19.42
C ASN A 228 1.84 -6.36 18.03
N PRO A 229 0.56 -5.97 17.97
CA PRO A 229 -0.07 -5.63 16.70
C PRO A 229 0.61 -4.41 16.07
N SER A 230 0.57 -4.33 14.76
CA SER A 230 1.07 -3.18 13.99
C SER A 230 0.47 -1.87 14.48
N ILE A 231 1.32 -0.88 14.73
CA ILE A 231 0.90 0.49 15.09
C ILE A 231 -0.02 1.10 14.02
N PHE A 232 0.15 0.73 12.75
CA PHE A 232 -0.70 1.19 11.65
C PHE A 232 -2.12 0.63 11.73
N VAL A 233 -2.25 -0.62 12.17
CA VAL A 233 -3.56 -1.25 12.37
C VAL A 233 -4.28 -0.63 13.55
N GLU A 234 -3.59 -0.45 14.68
CA GLU A 234 -4.19 0.19 15.87
C GLU A 234 -4.64 1.62 15.56
N GLU A 235 -3.89 2.34 14.74
CA GLU A 235 -4.24 3.68 14.30
C GLU A 235 -5.51 3.69 13.44
N ILE A 236 -5.63 2.77 12.47
CA ILE A 236 -6.83 2.62 11.63
C ILE A 236 -8.05 2.27 12.50
N ILE A 237 -7.90 1.36 13.46
CA ILE A 237 -8.98 0.97 14.38
C ILE A 237 -9.46 2.17 15.18
N LYS A 238 -8.52 2.94 15.75
CA LYS A 238 -8.84 4.12 16.54
C LYS A 238 -9.66 5.16 15.77
N ASP A 239 -9.28 5.41 14.52
CA ASP A 239 -9.84 6.50 13.73
C ASP A 239 -11.11 6.10 12.96
N ASN A 240 -11.29 4.81 12.63
CA ASN A 240 -12.32 4.33 11.72
C ASN A 240 -13.05 3.08 12.20
N TYR A 241 -13.23 2.89 13.50
CA TYR A 241 -13.80 1.68 14.11
C TYR A 241 -15.14 1.25 13.50
N ASN A 242 -15.99 2.20 13.17
CA ASN A 242 -17.30 1.97 12.58
C ASN A 242 -17.27 1.39 11.14
N LEU A 243 -16.14 1.50 10.45
CA LEU A 243 -15.92 0.97 9.09
C LEU A 243 -15.19 -0.38 9.08
N ILE A 244 -14.91 -0.93 10.26
CA ILE A 244 -14.15 -2.17 10.46
C ILE A 244 -15.07 -3.27 10.96
N GLU A 245 -14.84 -4.49 10.45
CA GLU A 245 -15.43 -5.73 10.95
C GLU A 245 -14.36 -6.59 11.60
N PHE A 246 -14.62 -7.04 12.83
CA PHE A 246 -13.79 -8.02 13.51
C PHE A 246 -14.37 -9.41 13.27
N LEU A 247 -13.52 -10.36 12.81
CA LEU A 247 -13.94 -11.69 12.37
C LEU A 247 -13.90 -12.76 13.48
N ASN A 248 -13.32 -12.43 14.64
CA ASN A 248 -13.17 -13.35 15.79
C ASN A 248 -13.20 -12.59 17.12
#